data_4b87adb49f4bc6a545c21cba9d7d7ae6
#
_entry.id   4b87adb49f4bc6a545c21cba9d7d7ae6
#
_cell.length_a   1.000
_cell.length_b   1.000
_cell.length_c   1.000
_cell.angle_alpha   90.00
_cell.angle_beta   90.00
_cell.angle_gamma   90.00
#
_symmetry.space_group_name_H-M   'P 1'
#
loop_
_entity.id
_entity.type
_entity.pdbx_description
1 polymer ?
#
loop_
_entity_poly.entity_id
_entity_poly.type
_entity_poly.pdbx_seq_one_letter_code
_entity_poly.pdbx_strand_id
1 'polypeptide(L)'
;MLEAKFNQLYKALNPAQKEAVDTIEGPVMVVAGPGTGKTQVLTLRLANILRLTDTAPENILALTFTESAAAAMRRRLAEIIGSRAYALVINTFHGFCNDIIKKYPEYFPRIIGSRHLTAIDQIHSVELVMAGVKLSLLKPFGDPVLYVPSVVKAIEELKRQGVSVKRFAIIVKD
;
A
#
# COMPACT_ATOMS: atom_id res chain seq x y z
N MET A 1 23.48 -15.53 18.99
CA MET A 1 22.72 -14.39 19.56
C MET A 1 21.36 -14.20 18.91
N LEU A 2 21.24 -14.19 17.58
CA LEU A 2 19.98 -13.98 16.86
C LEU A 2 18.95 -15.10 17.10
N GLU A 3 19.38 -16.35 17.12
CA GLU A 3 18.51 -17.51 17.40
C GLU A 3 17.93 -17.50 18.82
N ALA A 4 18.69 -16.99 19.80
CA ALA A 4 18.22 -16.85 21.16
C ALA A 4 17.06 -15.81 21.24
N LYS A 5 17.12 -14.73 20.49
CA LYS A 5 16.07 -13.72 20.43
C LYS A 5 14.80 -14.25 19.78
N PHE A 6 14.91 -14.99 18.67
CA PHE A 6 13.78 -15.68 18.06
C PHE A 6 13.10 -16.61 19.07
N ASN A 7 13.88 -17.50 19.69
CA ASN A 7 13.35 -18.49 20.65
C ASN A 7 12.67 -17.84 21.85
N GLN A 8 13.21 -16.72 22.36
CA GLN A 8 12.60 -15.96 23.45
C GLN A 8 11.21 -15.43 23.05
N LEU A 9 11.10 -14.78 21.89
CA LEU A 9 9.86 -14.21 21.40
C LEU A 9 8.84 -15.29 21.01
N TYR A 10 9.30 -16.38 20.40
CA TYR A 10 8.47 -17.51 20.02
C TYR A 10 7.86 -18.24 21.23
N LYS A 11 8.63 -18.43 22.32
CA LYS A 11 8.12 -19.03 23.56
C LYS A 11 6.97 -18.25 24.18
N ALA A 12 6.97 -16.92 24.01
CA ALA A 12 5.93 -16.03 24.54
C ALA A 12 4.61 -16.06 23.73
N LEU A 13 4.58 -16.72 22.57
CA LEU A 13 3.39 -16.83 21.74
C LEU A 13 2.38 -17.83 22.33
N ASN A 14 1.09 -17.54 22.16
CA ASN A 14 0.04 -18.50 22.42
C ASN A 14 -0.04 -19.59 21.32
N PRO A 15 -0.80 -20.69 21.51
CA PRO A 15 -0.87 -21.79 20.54
C PRO A 15 -1.28 -21.35 19.12
N ALA A 16 -2.31 -20.52 18.97
CA ALA A 16 -2.78 -20.05 17.66
C ALA A 16 -1.74 -19.15 16.95
N GLN A 17 -1.02 -18.33 17.71
CA GLN A 17 0.07 -17.50 17.17
C GLN A 17 1.25 -18.37 16.73
N LYS A 18 1.58 -19.44 17.48
CA LYS A 18 2.62 -20.41 17.07
C LYS A 18 2.24 -21.12 15.80
N GLU A 19 1.01 -21.62 15.71
CA GLU A 19 0.49 -22.23 14.48
C GLU A 19 0.64 -21.32 13.28
N ALA A 20 0.27 -20.02 13.41
CA ALA A 20 0.44 -19.03 12.34
C ALA A 20 1.91 -18.80 11.96
N VAL A 21 2.85 -18.88 12.89
CA VAL A 21 4.30 -18.74 12.63
C VAL A 21 4.87 -19.99 11.98
N ASP A 22 4.41 -21.18 12.40
CA ASP A 22 4.96 -22.46 11.97
C ASP A 22 4.41 -22.93 10.62
N THR A 23 3.18 -22.52 10.26
CA THR A 23 2.59 -22.85 8.96
C THR A 23 3.22 -21.97 7.88
N ILE A 24 4.35 -22.37 7.34
CA ILE A 24 5.11 -21.61 6.33
C ILE A 24 4.66 -21.91 4.90
N GLU A 25 4.08 -23.06 4.65
CA GLU A 25 3.60 -23.51 3.34
C GLU A 25 2.13 -23.17 3.11
N GLY A 26 1.80 -22.82 1.86
CA GLY A 26 0.44 -22.56 1.41
C GLY A 26 -0.17 -21.24 1.90
N PRO A 27 -1.40 -20.93 1.49
CA PRO A 27 -2.10 -19.73 1.90
C PRO A 27 -2.58 -19.83 3.36
N VAL A 28 -2.26 -18.83 4.16
CA VAL A 28 -2.67 -18.73 5.57
C VAL A 28 -3.40 -17.41 5.81
N MET A 29 -4.61 -17.47 6.37
CA MET A 29 -5.36 -16.32 6.81
C MET A 29 -5.40 -16.28 8.34
N VAL A 30 -4.95 -15.17 8.94
CA VAL A 30 -4.98 -14.97 10.38
C VAL A 30 -6.00 -13.88 10.72
N VAL A 31 -7.06 -14.24 11.43
CA VAL A 31 -8.06 -13.29 11.94
C VAL A 31 -7.68 -12.90 13.36
N ALA A 32 -7.43 -11.61 13.57
CA ALA A 32 -6.92 -11.13 14.87
C ALA A 32 -7.38 -9.70 15.15
N GLY A 33 -7.88 -9.46 16.35
CA GLY A 33 -8.34 -8.15 16.84
C GLY A 33 -7.22 -7.11 17.02
N PRO A 34 -7.54 -5.86 17.32
CA PRO A 34 -6.54 -4.86 17.71
C PRO A 34 -5.74 -5.30 18.93
N GLY A 35 -4.44 -4.99 18.98
CA GLY A 35 -3.58 -5.30 20.15
C GLY A 35 -3.17 -6.76 20.33
N THR A 36 -3.62 -7.70 19.50
CA THR A 36 -3.36 -9.14 19.63
C THR A 36 -1.97 -9.59 19.15
N GLY A 37 -1.06 -8.68 18.86
CA GLY A 37 0.30 -9.03 18.45
C GLY A 37 0.46 -9.41 16.96
N LYS A 38 -0.48 -9.05 16.06
CA LYS A 38 -0.40 -9.37 14.61
C LYS A 38 0.97 -9.10 13.98
N THR A 39 1.53 -7.93 14.25
CA THR A 39 2.84 -7.54 13.71
C THR A 39 3.96 -8.42 14.24
N GLN A 40 3.89 -8.85 15.50
CA GLN A 40 4.86 -9.76 16.09
C GLN A 40 4.79 -11.14 15.44
N VAL A 41 3.59 -11.68 15.27
CA VAL A 41 3.37 -12.98 14.59
C VAL A 41 3.92 -12.91 13.17
N LEU A 42 3.60 -11.85 12.41
CA LEU A 42 4.10 -11.68 11.04
C LEU A 42 5.64 -11.58 11.01
N THR A 43 6.24 -10.79 11.91
CA THR A 43 7.70 -10.67 11.99
C THR A 43 8.38 -11.99 12.31
N LEU A 44 7.84 -12.75 13.27
CA LEU A 44 8.35 -14.07 13.62
C LEU A 44 8.15 -15.10 12.49
N ARG A 45 7.02 -15.03 11.76
CA ARG A 45 6.79 -15.87 10.58
C ARG A 45 7.83 -15.61 9.49
N LEU A 46 8.13 -14.34 9.17
CA LEU A 46 9.18 -13.98 8.22
C LEU A 46 10.55 -14.52 8.65
N ALA A 47 10.89 -14.36 9.92
CA ALA A 47 12.13 -14.91 10.47
C ALA A 47 12.14 -16.45 10.41
N ASN A 48 11.01 -17.11 10.66
CA ASN A 48 10.89 -18.56 10.63
C ASN A 48 11.03 -19.14 9.21
N ILE A 49 10.45 -18.49 8.21
CA ILE A 49 10.64 -18.84 6.79
C ILE A 49 12.14 -18.84 6.45
N LEU A 50 12.85 -17.76 6.75
CA LEU A 50 14.29 -17.65 6.48
C LEU A 50 15.15 -18.62 7.29
N ARG A 51 14.64 -19.13 8.39
CA ARG A 51 15.32 -20.09 9.25
C ARG A 51 15.13 -21.53 8.77
N LEU A 52 13.95 -21.86 8.26
CA LEU A 52 13.56 -23.23 7.91
C LEU A 52 13.67 -23.53 6.43
N THR A 53 13.84 -22.51 5.58
CA THR A 53 13.95 -22.69 4.13
C THR A 53 15.22 -22.03 3.59
N ASP A 54 15.61 -22.44 2.37
CA ASP A 54 16.71 -21.84 1.61
C ASP A 54 16.24 -20.56 0.85
N THR A 55 15.08 -19.99 1.22
CA THR A 55 14.55 -18.78 0.57
C THR A 55 15.50 -17.60 0.80
N ALA A 56 15.96 -17.00 -0.29
CA ALA A 56 16.74 -15.77 -0.20
C ALA A 56 15.85 -14.61 0.32
N PRO A 57 16.36 -13.74 1.22
CA PRO A 57 15.58 -12.66 1.82
C PRO A 57 14.89 -11.75 0.80
N GLU A 58 15.54 -11.45 -0.33
CA GLU A 58 15.03 -10.63 -1.43
C GLU A 58 13.83 -11.25 -2.17
N ASN A 59 13.59 -12.55 -1.99
CA ASN A 59 12.43 -13.24 -2.55
C ASN A 59 11.20 -13.18 -1.63
N ILE A 60 11.31 -12.53 -0.48
CA ILE A 60 10.20 -12.35 0.47
C ILE A 60 9.66 -10.93 0.34
N LEU A 61 8.36 -10.82 0.04
CA LEU A 61 7.61 -9.58 0.02
C LEU A 61 6.67 -9.50 1.22
N ALA A 62 6.81 -8.46 2.03
CA ALA A 62 5.89 -8.12 3.10
C ALA A 62 5.24 -6.76 2.83
N LEU A 63 3.91 -6.73 2.76
CA LEU A 63 3.16 -5.51 2.48
C LEU A 63 2.39 -5.03 3.71
N THR A 64 2.36 -3.72 3.88
CA THR A 64 1.62 -3.04 4.95
C THR A 64 0.95 -1.77 4.44
N PHE A 65 0.12 -1.13 5.26
CA PHE A 65 -0.61 0.07 4.85
C PHE A 65 0.18 1.36 4.99
N THR A 66 1.08 1.45 5.97
CA THR A 66 1.80 2.71 6.28
C THR A 66 3.31 2.53 6.26
N GLU A 67 4.02 3.58 5.87
CA GLU A 67 5.48 3.62 5.90
C GLU A 67 6.04 3.41 7.32
N SER A 68 5.35 3.96 8.32
CA SER A 68 5.72 3.77 9.73
C SER A 68 5.63 2.30 10.16
N ALA A 69 4.60 1.57 9.69
CA ALA A 69 4.46 0.14 9.96
C ALA A 69 5.54 -0.68 9.24
N ALA A 70 5.88 -0.34 7.99
CA ALA A 70 6.96 -0.99 7.24
C ALA A 70 8.31 -0.79 7.95
N ALA A 71 8.61 0.44 8.37
CA ALA A 71 9.83 0.75 9.11
C ALA A 71 9.89 0.04 10.48
N ALA A 72 8.77 -0.01 11.22
CA ALA A 72 8.68 -0.72 12.50
C ALA A 72 8.88 -2.23 12.32
N MET A 73 8.29 -2.83 11.28
CA MET A 73 8.46 -4.25 10.96
C MET A 73 9.92 -4.57 10.62
N ARG A 74 10.58 -3.74 9.81
CA ARG A 74 12.00 -3.90 9.45
C ARG A 74 12.91 -3.82 10.67
N ARG A 75 12.69 -2.85 11.57
CA ARG A 75 13.47 -2.75 12.83
C ARG A 75 13.31 -4.00 13.69
N ARG A 76 12.07 -4.45 13.93
CA ARG A 76 11.81 -5.66 14.73
C ARG A 76 12.43 -6.91 14.10
N LEU A 77 12.34 -7.02 12.79
CA LEU A 77 12.95 -8.13 12.07
C LEU A 77 14.48 -8.10 12.19
N ALA A 78 15.09 -6.90 12.11
CA ALA A 78 16.54 -6.74 12.29
C ALA A 78 17.02 -7.14 13.70
N GLU A 79 16.19 -6.98 14.74
CA GLU A 79 16.50 -7.48 16.07
C GLU A 79 16.53 -9.02 16.16
N ILE A 80 15.86 -9.71 15.24
CA ILE A 80 15.73 -11.18 15.22
C ILE A 80 16.74 -11.82 14.27
N ILE A 81 16.91 -11.29 13.07
CA ILE A 81 17.75 -11.88 12.00
C ILE A 81 18.93 -11.00 11.57
N GLY A 82 19.15 -9.86 12.24
CA GLY A 82 20.26 -8.96 11.96
C GLY A 82 20.13 -8.26 10.61
N SER A 83 21.28 -8.00 9.97
CA SER A 83 21.37 -7.28 8.70
C SER A 83 20.59 -7.92 7.55
N ARG A 84 20.32 -9.22 7.60
CA ARG A 84 19.49 -9.91 6.59
C ARG A 84 18.08 -9.32 6.46
N ALA A 85 17.56 -8.66 7.51
CA ALA A 85 16.27 -7.98 7.48
C ALA A 85 16.18 -6.85 6.43
N TYR A 86 17.30 -6.25 6.07
CA TYR A 86 17.36 -5.16 5.08
C TYR A 86 17.30 -5.65 3.64
N ALA A 87 17.53 -6.93 3.40
CA ALA A 87 17.38 -7.53 2.09
C ALA A 87 15.94 -7.95 1.78
N LEU A 88 15.05 -8.07 2.79
CA LEU A 88 13.64 -8.34 2.54
C LEU A 88 12.95 -7.11 1.92
N VAL A 89 12.03 -7.38 1.01
CA VAL A 89 11.17 -6.33 0.44
C VAL A 89 10.01 -6.09 1.41
N ILE A 90 10.17 -5.11 2.31
CA ILE A 90 9.12 -4.66 3.22
C ILE A 90 8.67 -3.28 2.77
N ASN A 91 7.44 -3.16 2.29
CA ASN A 91 6.96 -1.93 1.65
C ASN A 91 5.46 -1.69 1.93
N THR A 92 4.97 -0.52 1.58
CA THR A 92 3.52 -0.29 1.47
C THR A 92 3.01 -0.80 0.13
N PHE A 93 1.69 -1.05 0.01
CA PHE A 93 1.08 -1.40 -1.28
C PHE A 93 1.40 -0.36 -2.35
N HIS A 94 1.27 0.93 -2.03
CA HIS A 94 1.57 2.02 -2.95
C HIS A 94 3.07 2.07 -3.31
N GLY A 95 3.95 1.95 -2.33
CA GLY A 95 5.39 1.93 -2.55
C GLY A 95 5.80 0.79 -3.46
N PHE A 96 5.32 -0.43 -3.20
CA PHE A 96 5.58 -1.60 -4.02
C PHE A 96 5.08 -1.44 -5.46
N CYS A 97 3.84 -0.95 -5.65
CA CYS A 97 3.31 -0.68 -6.99
C CYS A 97 4.16 0.36 -7.75
N ASN A 98 4.59 1.42 -7.06
CA ASN A 98 5.48 2.43 -7.66
C ASN A 98 6.84 1.83 -8.06
N ASP A 99 7.40 0.93 -7.25
CA ASP A 99 8.65 0.24 -7.56
C ASP A 99 8.50 -0.66 -8.80
N ILE A 100 7.37 -1.39 -8.92
CA ILE A 100 7.06 -2.20 -10.10
C ILE A 100 6.93 -1.32 -11.36
N ILE A 101 6.20 -0.20 -11.28
CA ILE A 101 6.04 0.73 -12.40
C ILE A 101 7.39 1.28 -12.86
N LYS A 102 8.26 1.65 -11.92
CA LYS A 102 9.61 2.16 -12.23
C LYS A 102 10.52 1.08 -12.83
N LYS A 103 10.39 -0.16 -12.34
CA LYS A 103 11.23 -1.28 -12.78
C LYS A 103 10.84 -1.81 -14.17
N TYR A 104 9.57 -1.71 -14.51
CA TYR A 104 9.00 -2.26 -15.75
C TYR A 104 8.17 -1.19 -16.52
N PRO A 105 8.76 -0.05 -16.88
CA PRO A 105 8.04 1.07 -17.50
C PRO A 105 7.35 0.69 -18.82
N GLU A 106 7.87 -0.30 -19.54
CA GLU A 106 7.32 -0.78 -20.81
C GLU A 106 5.90 -1.33 -20.69
N TYR A 107 5.53 -1.85 -19.53
CA TYR A 107 4.16 -2.33 -19.24
C TYR A 107 3.20 -1.21 -18.85
N PHE A 108 3.73 0.00 -18.60
CA PHE A 108 2.96 1.17 -18.13
C PHE A 108 3.14 2.39 -19.04
N PRO A 109 2.87 2.28 -20.36
CA PRO A 109 3.19 3.34 -21.34
C PRO A 109 2.48 4.66 -21.04
N ARG A 110 1.33 4.65 -20.35
CA ARG A 110 0.60 5.88 -19.96
C ARG A 110 1.26 6.65 -18.83
N ILE A 111 2.21 6.04 -18.12
CA ILE A 111 2.88 6.64 -16.96
C ILE A 111 4.27 7.14 -17.35
N ILE A 112 4.81 6.70 -18.50
CA ILE A 112 6.11 7.16 -18.99
C ILE A 112 6.07 8.69 -19.18
N GLY A 113 6.97 9.41 -18.51
CA GLY A 113 7.04 10.88 -18.55
C GLY A 113 5.97 11.60 -17.72
N SER A 114 5.05 10.87 -17.06
CA SER A 114 4.12 11.47 -16.11
C SER A 114 4.79 11.73 -14.74
N ARG A 115 4.34 12.77 -14.05
CA ARG A 115 4.71 13.02 -12.66
C ARG A 115 3.53 12.69 -11.73
N HIS A 116 3.84 12.31 -10.51
CA HIS A 116 2.84 12.21 -9.47
C HIS A 116 2.22 13.58 -9.19
N LEU A 117 0.90 13.68 -9.28
CA LEU A 117 0.17 14.87 -8.85
C LEU A 117 -0.04 14.80 -7.34
N THR A 118 0.34 15.86 -6.63
CA THR A 118 -0.06 16.03 -5.22
C THR A 118 -1.55 16.35 -5.13
N ALA A 119 -2.14 16.29 -3.93
CA ALA A 119 -3.53 16.71 -3.72
C ALA A 119 -3.74 18.19 -4.14
N ILE A 120 -2.75 19.04 -3.91
CA ILE A 120 -2.78 20.45 -4.32
C ILE A 120 -2.75 20.57 -5.85
N ASP A 121 -1.89 19.81 -6.54
CA ASP A 121 -1.83 19.80 -8.02
C ASP A 121 -3.16 19.35 -8.63
N GLN A 122 -3.83 18.37 -8.00
CA GLN A 122 -5.14 17.87 -8.46
C GLN A 122 -6.21 18.97 -8.36
N ILE A 123 -6.30 19.63 -7.21
CA ILE A 123 -7.23 20.75 -7.00
C ILE A 123 -6.97 21.84 -8.04
N HIS A 124 -5.73 22.29 -8.15
CA HIS A 124 -5.36 23.35 -9.10
C HIS A 124 -5.65 22.97 -10.56
N SER A 125 -5.40 21.70 -10.95
CA SER A 125 -5.72 21.23 -12.28
C SER A 125 -7.23 21.28 -12.57
N VAL A 126 -8.06 20.91 -11.59
CA VAL A 126 -9.53 20.97 -11.72
C VAL A 126 -10.00 22.42 -11.77
N GLU A 127 -9.43 23.31 -10.96
CA GLU A 127 -9.72 24.75 -11.00
C GLU A 127 -9.45 25.34 -12.39
N LEU A 128 -8.28 25.06 -12.98
CA LEU A 128 -7.93 25.52 -14.32
C LEU A 128 -8.92 25.03 -15.37
N VAL A 129 -9.28 23.75 -15.36
CA VAL A 129 -10.26 23.18 -16.28
C VAL A 129 -11.62 23.83 -16.09
N MET A 130 -12.09 23.94 -14.83
CA MET A 130 -13.37 24.59 -14.54
C MET A 130 -13.36 26.07 -14.93
N ALA A 131 -12.24 26.79 -14.78
CA ALA A 131 -12.11 28.19 -15.21
C ALA A 131 -12.34 28.35 -16.71
N GLY A 132 -11.83 27.42 -17.53
CA GLY A 132 -11.93 27.47 -18.99
C GLY A 132 -13.30 27.06 -19.57
N VAL A 133 -14.20 26.47 -18.75
CA VAL A 133 -15.50 25.97 -19.23
C VAL A 133 -16.63 26.86 -18.73
N LYS A 134 -17.64 27.11 -19.57
CA LYS A 134 -18.87 27.83 -19.18
C LYS A 134 -19.76 26.89 -18.33
N LEU A 135 -19.72 27.06 -17.01
CA LEU A 135 -20.50 26.30 -16.04
C LEU A 135 -21.40 27.28 -15.27
N SER A 136 -22.72 27.06 -15.28
CA SER A 136 -23.66 27.91 -14.55
C SER A 136 -23.89 27.45 -13.10
N LEU A 137 -24.09 26.12 -12.93
CA LEU A 137 -24.40 25.55 -11.60
C LEU A 137 -23.16 25.31 -10.73
N LEU A 138 -22.03 24.93 -11.33
CA LEU A 138 -20.81 24.60 -10.61
C LEU A 138 -19.88 25.80 -10.36
N LYS A 139 -20.28 26.99 -10.82
CA LYS A 139 -19.59 28.28 -10.57
C LYS A 139 -20.57 29.29 -10.01
N PRO A 140 -20.92 29.21 -8.71
CA PRO A 140 -21.82 30.17 -8.10
C PRO A 140 -21.18 31.57 -8.09
N PHE A 141 -22.04 32.57 -8.19
CA PHE A 141 -21.62 33.98 -8.06
C PHE A 141 -21.05 34.21 -6.67
N GLY A 142 -19.84 34.75 -6.58
CA GLY A 142 -19.15 35.03 -5.31
C GLY A 142 -18.10 34.00 -4.89
N ASP A 143 -18.24 32.72 -5.26
CA ASP A 143 -17.22 31.68 -5.01
C ASP A 143 -17.13 30.68 -6.17
N PRO A 144 -16.36 30.97 -7.22
CA PRO A 144 -16.26 30.12 -8.42
C PRO A 144 -15.54 28.79 -8.16
N VAL A 145 -14.90 28.62 -7.00
CA VAL A 145 -14.14 27.40 -6.64
C VAL A 145 -14.83 26.51 -5.61
N LEU A 146 -16.00 26.91 -5.13
CA LEU A 146 -16.77 26.22 -4.08
C LEU A 146 -16.92 24.70 -4.34
N TYR A 147 -17.17 24.30 -5.58
CA TYR A 147 -17.41 22.91 -5.94
C TYR A 147 -16.17 22.12 -6.39
N VAL A 148 -14.99 22.76 -6.46
CA VAL A 148 -13.74 22.09 -6.89
C VAL A 148 -13.44 20.84 -6.05
N PRO A 149 -13.49 20.86 -4.72
CA PRO A 149 -13.23 19.66 -3.91
C PRO A 149 -14.23 18.53 -4.20
N SER A 150 -15.50 18.87 -4.42
CA SER A 150 -16.55 17.89 -4.75
C SER A 150 -16.33 17.26 -6.12
N VAL A 151 -15.89 18.04 -7.10
CA VAL A 151 -15.55 17.56 -8.45
C VAL A 151 -14.34 16.63 -8.40
N VAL A 152 -13.28 16.99 -7.66
CA VAL A 152 -12.11 16.12 -7.46
C VAL A 152 -12.55 14.77 -6.89
N LYS A 153 -13.34 14.79 -5.81
CA LYS A 153 -13.84 13.57 -5.18
C LYS A 153 -14.70 12.71 -6.12
N ALA A 154 -15.55 13.34 -6.92
CA ALA A 154 -16.38 12.64 -7.91
C ALA A 154 -15.51 11.97 -8.99
N ILE A 155 -14.47 12.64 -9.48
CA ILE A 155 -13.51 12.08 -10.45
C ILE A 155 -12.78 10.88 -9.85
N GLU A 156 -12.32 10.98 -8.59
CA GLU A 156 -11.66 9.88 -7.89
C GLU A 156 -12.59 8.65 -7.76
N GLU A 157 -13.84 8.87 -7.42
CA GLU A 157 -14.82 7.79 -7.28
C GLU A 157 -15.12 7.11 -8.63
N LEU A 158 -15.32 7.87 -9.70
CA LEU A 158 -15.49 7.33 -11.05
C LEU A 158 -14.27 6.49 -11.49
N LYS A 159 -13.06 6.96 -11.20
CA LYS A 159 -11.84 6.20 -11.48
C LYS A 159 -11.75 4.92 -10.66
N ARG A 160 -12.13 4.96 -9.38
CA ARG A 160 -12.16 3.79 -8.49
C ARG A 160 -13.11 2.72 -9.02
N GLN A 161 -14.25 3.13 -9.58
CA GLN A 161 -15.23 2.23 -10.19
C GLN A 161 -14.86 1.79 -11.61
N GLY A 162 -13.69 2.19 -12.13
CA GLY A 162 -13.25 1.85 -13.49
C GLY A 162 -14.07 2.49 -14.60
N VAL A 163 -14.77 3.61 -14.30
CA VAL A 163 -15.57 4.34 -15.31
C VAL A 163 -14.65 5.18 -16.17
N SER A 164 -14.50 4.82 -17.45
CA SER A 164 -13.76 5.61 -18.42
C SER A 164 -14.53 6.86 -18.85
N VAL A 165 -13.84 7.87 -19.37
CA VAL A 165 -14.45 9.10 -19.91
C VAL A 165 -15.52 8.78 -20.95
N LYS A 166 -15.26 7.80 -21.84
CA LYS A 166 -16.22 7.37 -22.88
C LYS A 166 -17.49 6.77 -22.25
N ARG A 167 -17.32 5.88 -21.24
CA ARG A 167 -18.45 5.27 -20.53
C ARG A 167 -19.26 6.30 -19.76
N PHE A 168 -18.59 7.24 -19.08
CA PHE A 168 -19.24 8.32 -18.36
C PHE A 168 -20.08 9.20 -19.30
N ALA A 169 -19.55 9.57 -20.48
CA ALA A 169 -20.27 10.37 -21.46
C ALA A 169 -21.53 9.68 -22.01
N ILE A 170 -21.60 8.35 -22.00
CA ILE A 170 -22.81 7.58 -22.34
C ILE A 170 -23.81 7.67 -21.21
N ILE A 171 -23.40 7.36 -19.98
CA ILE A 171 -24.25 7.35 -18.78
C ILE A 171 -24.96 8.72 -18.55
N VAL A 172 -24.31 9.81 -18.87
CA VAL A 172 -24.87 11.17 -18.65
C VAL A 172 -25.83 11.59 -19.76
N LYS A 173 -25.88 10.89 -20.92
CA LYS A 173 -26.79 11.19 -22.03
C LYS A 173 -28.12 10.44 -21.96
N ASP A 174 -28.16 9.36 -21.17
CA ASP A 174 -29.38 8.59 -20.84
C ASP A 174 -30.08 9.20 -19.62
#